data_23e474c25e9c12c3087ec051c9382c18
#
_entry.id   23e474c25e9c12c3087ec051c9382c18
#
_cell.length_a   1.000
_cell.length_b   1.000
_cell.length_c   1.000
_cell.angle_alpha   90.00
_cell.angle_beta   90.00
_cell.angle_gamma   90.00
#
_symmetry.space_group_name_H-M   'P 1'
#
loop_
_entity.id
_entity.type
_entity.pdbx_description
1 polymer ?
#
loop_
_entity_poly.entity_id
_entity_poly.type
_entity_poly.pdbx_seq_one_letter_code
_entity_poly.pdbx_strand_id
1 'polypeptide(L)'
;MKMMVMDLQRNLSNVADQARDSIETFSKGVESQWEEFLDRIETRWENFVDAIEDYVESFYERVSDVSDIMKSCVDENTETAEEMYQQTLESVKACGSNRVEAISQMITSLVVLADNSSDVVEEVLSEVGLCYNTTGNEPISLAQCLAAVVVDAELKATGFLTQLGYQVWMINLSLAALPAALEVCAGKGLIDAGVDTGTIFGEIASCLASSAYEYFTGNRTDFDYKKINSTLFYTPKL
;
A
#
# COMPACT_ATOMS: atom_id res chain seq x y z
N MET A 1 -42.87 -3.08 -24.77
CA MET A 1 -42.01 -4.13 -24.24
C MET A 1 -40.67 -4.27 -24.96
N LYS A 2 -40.62 -4.61 -26.27
CA LYS A 2 -39.32 -4.73 -26.98
C LYS A 2 -38.44 -3.47 -26.80
N MET A 3 -39.01 -2.27 -26.92
CA MET A 3 -38.30 -1.01 -26.69
C MET A 3 -37.76 -0.89 -25.26
N MET A 4 -38.52 -1.29 -24.26
CA MET A 4 -38.16 -1.22 -22.87
C MET A 4 -37.00 -2.17 -22.51
N VAL A 5 -37.02 -3.42 -23.00
CA VAL A 5 -35.90 -4.35 -22.85
C VAL A 5 -34.65 -3.82 -23.57
N MET A 6 -34.81 -3.23 -24.74
CA MET A 6 -33.68 -2.59 -25.46
C MET A 6 -33.14 -1.36 -24.72
N ASP A 7 -33.99 -0.57 -24.07
CA ASP A 7 -33.58 0.57 -23.26
C ASP A 7 -32.88 0.13 -21.98
N LEU A 8 -33.39 -0.93 -21.34
CA LEU A 8 -32.74 -1.56 -20.19
C LEU A 8 -31.33 -2.08 -20.56
N GLN A 9 -31.24 -2.86 -21.65
CA GLN A 9 -29.99 -3.38 -22.16
C GLN A 9 -29.01 -2.25 -22.45
N ARG A 10 -29.42 -1.21 -23.13
CA ARG A 10 -28.56 -0.05 -23.45
C ARG A 10 -28.08 0.66 -22.20
N ASN A 11 -28.96 0.86 -21.21
CA ASN A 11 -28.59 1.52 -19.95
C ASN A 11 -27.61 0.69 -19.15
N LEU A 12 -27.83 -0.62 -19.00
CA LEU A 12 -26.92 -1.52 -18.29
C LEU A 12 -25.57 -1.61 -19.01
N SER A 13 -25.56 -1.71 -20.36
CA SER A 13 -24.32 -1.70 -21.13
C SER A 13 -23.53 -0.40 -20.95
N ASN A 14 -24.19 0.76 -21.05
CA ASN A 14 -23.52 2.05 -20.87
C ASN A 14 -22.87 2.18 -19.48
N VAL A 15 -23.55 1.71 -18.43
CA VAL A 15 -23.03 1.79 -17.07
C VAL A 15 -21.92 0.77 -16.85
N ALA A 16 -22.02 -0.43 -17.44
CA ALA A 16 -20.94 -1.41 -17.42
C ALA A 16 -19.69 -0.89 -18.15
N ASP A 17 -19.85 -0.21 -19.29
CA ASP A 17 -18.75 0.40 -20.02
C ASP A 17 -18.10 1.54 -19.21
N GLN A 18 -18.90 2.39 -18.55
CA GLN A 18 -18.37 3.41 -17.63
C GLN A 18 -17.62 2.80 -16.45
N ALA A 19 -18.09 1.65 -15.94
CA ALA A 19 -17.38 0.93 -14.88
C ALA A 19 -16.05 0.39 -15.39
N ARG A 20 -15.96 -0.14 -16.61
CA ARG A 20 -14.71 -0.60 -17.24
C ARG A 20 -13.71 0.54 -17.43
N ASP A 21 -14.16 1.70 -17.90
CA ASP A 21 -13.31 2.90 -18.01
C ASP A 21 -12.76 3.33 -16.62
N SER A 22 -13.62 3.24 -15.59
CA SER A 22 -13.21 3.51 -14.21
C SER A 22 -12.18 2.50 -13.71
N ILE A 23 -12.34 1.21 -14.03
CA ILE A 23 -11.40 0.14 -13.67
C ILE A 23 -9.99 0.43 -14.20
N GLU A 24 -9.87 0.83 -15.46
CA GLU A 24 -8.58 1.19 -16.05
C GLU A 24 -7.95 2.38 -15.32
N THR A 25 -8.75 3.41 -15.03
CA THR A 25 -8.29 4.59 -14.26
C THR A 25 -7.85 4.23 -12.86
N PHE A 26 -8.60 3.36 -12.17
CA PHE A 26 -8.27 2.91 -10.82
C PHE A 26 -6.99 2.07 -10.78
N SER A 27 -6.84 1.15 -11.73
CA SER A 27 -5.63 0.31 -11.83
C SER A 27 -4.38 1.16 -12.03
N LYS A 28 -4.42 2.13 -12.95
CA LYS A 28 -3.33 3.08 -13.16
C LYS A 28 -3.06 3.95 -11.92
N GLY A 29 -4.12 4.36 -11.23
CA GLY A 29 -4.00 5.15 -10.00
C GLY A 29 -3.31 4.38 -8.87
N VAL A 30 -3.64 3.10 -8.69
CA VAL A 30 -2.97 2.22 -7.71
C VAL A 30 -1.51 2.04 -8.06
N GLU A 31 -1.21 1.70 -9.32
CA GLU A 31 0.15 1.47 -9.83
C GLU A 31 1.04 2.70 -9.62
N SER A 32 0.58 3.88 -10.08
CA SER A 32 1.33 5.13 -9.92
C SER A 32 1.62 5.47 -8.46
N GLN A 33 0.62 5.35 -7.56
CA GLN A 33 0.81 5.65 -6.14
C GLN A 33 1.75 4.65 -5.45
N TRP A 34 1.72 3.39 -5.89
CA TRP A 34 2.63 2.36 -5.39
C TRP A 34 4.06 2.60 -5.85
N GLU A 35 4.27 2.92 -7.13
CA GLU A 35 5.59 3.25 -7.67
C GLU A 35 6.19 4.47 -6.99
N GLU A 36 5.42 5.56 -6.85
CA GLU A 36 5.86 6.76 -6.11
C GLU A 36 6.21 6.47 -4.65
N PHE A 37 5.47 5.55 -4.01
CA PHE A 37 5.77 5.13 -2.65
C PHE A 37 7.09 4.37 -2.57
N LEU A 38 7.33 3.40 -3.47
CA LEU A 38 8.57 2.64 -3.52
C LEU A 38 9.78 3.53 -3.77
N ASP A 39 9.70 4.46 -4.73
CA ASP A 39 10.76 5.42 -5.05
C ASP A 39 11.14 6.27 -3.81
N ARG A 40 10.14 6.77 -3.08
CA ARG A 40 10.39 7.51 -1.83
C ARG A 40 11.05 6.66 -0.75
N ILE A 41 10.69 5.39 -0.63
CA ILE A 41 11.28 4.49 0.36
C ILE A 41 12.72 4.17 -0.03
N GLU A 42 13.01 3.93 -1.32
CA GLU A 42 14.36 3.69 -1.83
C GLU A 42 15.27 4.92 -1.64
N THR A 43 14.78 6.13 -1.95
CA THR A 43 15.51 7.38 -1.70
C THR A 43 15.83 7.55 -0.21
N ARG A 44 14.91 7.23 0.69
CA ARG A 44 15.17 7.29 2.13
C ARG A 44 16.21 6.27 2.58
N TRP A 45 16.23 5.10 1.93
CA TRP A 45 17.25 4.09 2.16
C TRP A 45 18.64 4.58 1.75
N GLU A 46 18.79 5.08 0.53
CA GLU A 46 20.06 5.64 0.03
C GLU A 46 20.59 6.72 0.97
N ASN A 47 19.74 7.68 1.34
CA ASN A 47 20.13 8.73 2.30
C ASN A 47 20.57 8.19 3.68
N PHE A 48 20.01 7.06 4.13
CA PHE A 48 20.40 6.43 5.38
C PHE A 48 21.77 5.76 5.27
N VAL A 49 22.04 5.03 4.18
CA VAL A 49 23.33 4.41 3.92
C VAL A 49 24.43 5.49 3.81
N ASP A 50 24.18 6.53 3.01
CA ASP A 50 25.10 7.66 2.87
C ASP A 50 25.43 8.31 4.22
N ALA A 51 24.44 8.47 5.10
CA ALA A 51 24.65 9.04 6.42
C ALA A 51 25.53 8.16 7.33
N ILE A 52 25.42 6.83 7.22
CA ILE A 52 26.30 5.90 7.93
C ILE A 52 27.73 5.99 7.38
N GLU A 53 27.88 5.94 6.06
CA GLU A 53 29.17 6.03 5.38
C GLU A 53 29.90 7.34 5.73
N ASP A 54 29.22 8.49 5.63
CA ASP A 54 29.75 9.80 6.01
C ASP A 54 30.20 9.84 7.47
N TYR A 55 29.44 9.21 8.38
CA TYR A 55 29.78 9.16 9.79
C TYR A 55 31.06 8.33 10.02
N VAL A 56 31.15 7.17 9.39
CA VAL A 56 32.31 6.26 9.46
C VAL A 56 33.54 6.92 8.87
N GLU A 57 33.44 7.54 7.68
CA GLU A 57 34.55 8.25 7.02
C GLU A 57 35.04 9.41 7.88
N SER A 58 34.14 10.26 8.36
CA SER A 58 34.45 11.37 9.27
C SER A 58 35.16 10.92 10.56
N PHE A 59 34.89 9.70 11.04
CA PHE A 59 35.56 9.12 12.15
C PHE A 59 37.00 8.71 11.79
N TYR A 60 37.19 8.00 10.67
CA TYR A 60 38.53 7.57 10.23
C TYR A 60 39.45 8.73 9.88
N GLU A 61 38.94 9.85 9.37
CA GLU A 61 39.73 11.06 9.13
C GLU A 61 40.25 11.71 10.40
N ARG A 62 39.54 11.57 11.52
CA ARG A 62 39.92 12.19 12.84
C ARG A 62 40.85 11.34 13.66
N VAL A 63 40.92 10.05 13.37
CA VAL A 63 41.74 9.09 14.14
C VAL A 63 42.85 8.56 13.24
N SER A 64 44.04 9.16 13.34
CA SER A 64 45.17 8.84 12.48
C SER A 64 45.81 7.44 12.70
N ASP A 65 45.50 6.78 13.83
CA ASP A 65 45.95 5.43 14.16
C ASP A 65 44.79 4.58 14.63
N VAL A 66 43.99 4.08 13.64
CA VAL A 66 42.84 3.21 13.90
C VAL A 66 43.34 1.80 14.20
N SER A 67 43.12 1.31 15.42
CA SER A 67 43.41 -0.09 15.76
C SER A 67 42.49 -1.06 15.06
N ASP A 68 42.90 -2.31 14.81
CA ASP A 68 42.06 -3.35 14.22
C ASP A 68 40.80 -3.61 15.04
N ILE A 69 40.83 -3.38 16.35
CA ILE A 69 39.67 -3.47 17.26
C ILE A 69 38.64 -2.40 16.93
N MET A 70 39.05 -1.17 16.62
CA MET A 70 38.17 -0.08 16.24
C MET A 70 37.49 -0.36 14.90
N LYS A 71 38.23 -0.91 13.92
CA LYS A 71 37.68 -1.31 12.63
C LYS A 71 36.62 -2.40 12.80
N SER A 72 36.94 -3.47 13.53
CA SER A 72 35.99 -4.55 13.80
C SER A 72 34.72 -4.05 14.47
N CYS A 73 34.81 -3.11 15.41
CA CYS A 73 33.68 -2.52 16.08
C CYS A 73 32.75 -1.72 15.13
N VAL A 74 33.36 -0.91 14.27
CA VAL A 74 32.59 -0.12 13.29
C VAL A 74 31.92 -1.05 12.28
N ASP A 75 32.66 -2.01 11.74
CA ASP A 75 32.17 -2.94 10.72
C ASP A 75 31.00 -3.78 11.26
N GLU A 76 31.10 -4.36 12.45
CA GLU A 76 30.04 -5.16 13.09
C GLU A 76 28.76 -4.34 13.35
N ASN A 77 28.90 -3.09 13.81
CA ASN A 77 27.73 -2.25 14.08
C ASN A 77 27.10 -1.69 12.79
N THR A 78 27.91 -1.44 11.74
CA THR A 78 27.41 -1.03 10.43
C THR A 78 26.62 -2.17 9.77
N GLU A 79 27.15 -3.41 9.80
CA GLU A 79 26.43 -4.58 9.29
C GLU A 79 25.10 -4.80 10.04
N THR A 80 25.10 -4.65 11.37
CA THR A 80 23.87 -4.74 12.17
C THR A 80 22.86 -3.65 11.78
N ALA A 81 23.31 -2.43 11.54
CA ALA A 81 22.47 -1.31 11.10
C ALA A 81 21.83 -1.60 9.75
N GLU A 82 22.60 -2.11 8.81
CA GLU A 82 22.11 -2.49 7.48
C GLU A 82 21.06 -3.60 7.56
N GLU A 83 21.30 -4.65 8.34
CA GLU A 83 20.36 -5.76 8.53
C GLU A 83 19.03 -5.28 9.15
N MET A 84 19.08 -4.48 10.19
CA MET A 84 17.87 -3.95 10.85
C MET A 84 17.07 -3.06 9.90
N TYR A 85 17.75 -2.24 9.12
CA TYR A 85 17.06 -1.39 8.16
C TYR A 85 16.44 -2.20 7.02
N GLN A 86 17.13 -3.22 6.52
CA GLN A 86 16.57 -4.13 5.51
C GLN A 86 15.28 -4.81 6.01
N GLN A 87 15.27 -5.30 7.24
CA GLN A 87 14.08 -5.89 7.86
C GLN A 87 12.93 -4.87 7.97
N THR A 88 13.27 -3.62 8.33
CA THR A 88 12.30 -2.53 8.39
C THR A 88 11.73 -2.21 7.01
N LEU A 89 12.58 -2.14 6.00
CA LEU A 89 12.19 -1.89 4.61
C LEU A 89 11.23 -2.98 4.10
N GLU A 90 11.54 -4.25 4.36
CA GLU A 90 10.67 -5.37 4.02
C GLU A 90 9.31 -5.26 4.73
N SER A 91 9.29 -4.90 6.01
CA SER A 91 8.06 -4.70 6.77
C SER A 91 7.21 -3.56 6.21
N VAL A 92 7.83 -2.43 5.83
CA VAL A 92 7.16 -1.29 5.20
C VAL A 92 6.59 -1.67 3.83
N LYS A 93 7.38 -2.37 3.00
CA LYS A 93 6.94 -2.88 1.70
C LYS A 93 5.77 -3.87 1.85
N ALA A 94 5.83 -4.78 2.80
CA ALA A 94 4.75 -5.72 3.09
C ALA A 94 3.46 -5.01 3.55
N CYS A 95 3.57 -4.01 4.43
CA CYS A 95 2.43 -3.20 4.87
C CYS A 95 1.78 -2.48 3.68
N GLY A 96 2.56 -1.82 2.84
CA GLY A 96 2.08 -1.10 1.65
C GLY A 96 1.46 -2.03 0.62
N SER A 97 2.10 -3.16 0.33
CA SER A 97 1.59 -4.20 -0.57
C SER A 97 0.21 -4.71 -0.14
N ASN A 98 -0.01 -4.94 1.16
CA ASN A 98 -1.31 -5.35 1.68
C ASN A 98 -2.41 -4.28 1.44
N ARG A 99 -2.06 -2.99 1.46
CA ARG A 99 -3.00 -1.90 1.15
C ARG A 99 -3.38 -1.86 -0.32
N VAL A 100 -2.39 -2.01 -1.19
CA VAL A 100 -2.57 -2.09 -2.65
C VAL A 100 -3.40 -3.32 -3.02
N GLU A 101 -3.10 -4.48 -2.46
CA GLU A 101 -3.82 -5.74 -2.67
C GLU A 101 -5.31 -5.60 -2.32
N ALA A 102 -5.63 -4.96 -1.19
CA ALA A 102 -7.02 -4.75 -0.79
C ALA A 102 -7.81 -3.92 -1.81
N ILE A 103 -7.20 -2.89 -2.43
CA ILE A 103 -7.84 -2.09 -3.47
C ILE A 103 -7.94 -2.90 -4.77
N SER A 104 -6.91 -3.65 -5.14
CA SER A 104 -6.90 -4.52 -6.32
C SER A 104 -8.01 -5.56 -6.27
N GLN A 105 -8.29 -6.11 -5.09
CA GLN A 105 -9.42 -7.03 -4.88
C GLN A 105 -10.78 -6.34 -5.07
N MET A 106 -10.94 -5.08 -4.64
CA MET A 106 -12.16 -4.31 -4.92
C MET A 106 -12.33 -4.04 -6.42
N ILE A 107 -11.24 -3.71 -7.13
CA ILE A 107 -11.25 -3.52 -8.58
C ILE A 107 -11.65 -4.82 -9.28
N THR A 108 -11.08 -5.95 -8.89
CA THR A 108 -11.45 -7.28 -9.42
C THR A 108 -12.94 -7.58 -9.21
N SER A 109 -13.46 -7.25 -8.02
CA SER A 109 -14.89 -7.43 -7.73
C SER A 109 -15.77 -6.53 -8.61
N LEU A 110 -15.31 -5.33 -8.92
CA LEU A 110 -16.00 -4.41 -9.85
C LEU A 110 -15.99 -4.95 -11.29
N VAL A 111 -14.88 -5.56 -11.74
CA VAL A 111 -14.79 -6.24 -13.05
C VAL A 111 -15.85 -7.33 -13.16
N VAL A 112 -15.88 -8.23 -12.18
CA VAL A 112 -16.86 -9.34 -12.15
C VAL A 112 -18.29 -8.80 -12.16
N LEU A 113 -18.56 -7.75 -11.38
CA LEU A 113 -19.89 -7.14 -11.34
C LEU A 113 -20.25 -6.50 -12.69
N ALA A 114 -19.32 -5.79 -13.34
CA ALA A 114 -19.56 -5.18 -14.66
C ALA A 114 -19.82 -6.24 -15.76
N ASP A 115 -19.10 -7.36 -15.71
CA ASP A 115 -19.28 -8.46 -16.65
C ASP A 115 -20.62 -9.17 -16.48
N ASN A 116 -21.16 -9.24 -15.26
CA ASN A 116 -22.49 -9.81 -14.98
C ASN A 116 -23.66 -8.91 -15.45
N SER A 117 -23.39 -7.75 -16.02
CA SER A 117 -24.46 -6.86 -16.55
C SER A 117 -25.30 -7.52 -17.65
N SER A 118 -24.70 -8.41 -18.47
CA SER A 118 -25.40 -9.17 -19.49
C SER A 118 -26.34 -10.21 -18.90
N ASP A 119 -26.00 -10.82 -17.76
CA ASP A 119 -26.81 -11.86 -17.14
C ASP A 119 -28.16 -11.31 -16.68
N VAL A 120 -28.19 -10.07 -16.19
CA VAL A 120 -29.45 -9.38 -15.82
C VAL A 120 -30.38 -9.23 -17.04
N VAL A 121 -29.80 -8.91 -18.21
CA VAL A 121 -30.57 -8.79 -19.43
C VAL A 121 -31.10 -10.14 -19.93
N GLU A 122 -30.23 -11.17 -19.89
CA GLU A 122 -30.59 -12.53 -20.30
C GLU A 122 -31.68 -13.12 -19.42
N GLU A 123 -31.62 -12.88 -18.10
CA GLU A 123 -32.65 -13.31 -17.15
C GLU A 123 -34.01 -12.65 -17.49
N VAL A 124 -34.05 -11.33 -17.72
CA VAL A 124 -35.25 -10.62 -18.10
C VAL A 124 -35.81 -11.13 -19.44
N LEU A 125 -34.96 -11.38 -20.43
CA LEU A 125 -35.39 -11.95 -21.73
C LEU A 125 -35.95 -13.36 -21.57
N SER A 126 -35.36 -14.18 -20.69
CA SER A 126 -35.87 -15.52 -20.37
C SER A 126 -37.27 -15.46 -19.74
N GLU A 127 -37.49 -14.56 -18.79
CA GLU A 127 -38.79 -14.35 -18.13
C GLU A 127 -39.86 -13.87 -19.13
N VAL A 128 -39.50 -12.95 -20.04
CA VAL A 128 -40.37 -12.54 -21.14
C VAL A 128 -40.75 -13.75 -22.00
N GLY A 129 -39.80 -14.61 -22.36
CA GLY A 129 -40.02 -15.84 -23.10
C GLY A 129 -40.98 -16.81 -22.39
N LEU A 130 -40.82 -16.94 -21.07
CA LEU A 130 -41.72 -17.74 -20.23
C LEU A 130 -43.16 -17.21 -20.26
N CYS A 131 -43.37 -15.90 -20.19
CA CYS A 131 -44.69 -15.31 -20.31
C CYS A 131 -45.39 -15.71 -21.62
N TYR A 132 -44.70 -15.64 -22.76
CA TYR A 132 -45.25 -16.07 -24.05
C TYR A 132 -45.56 -17.56 -24.08
N ASN A 133 -44.77 -18.40 -23.50
CA ASN A 133 -44.94 -19.84 -23.51
C ASN A 133 -46.06 -20.32 -22.56
N THR A 134 -46.26 -19.64 -21.42
CA THR A 134 -47.20 -20.08 -20.37
C THR A 134 -48.62 -19.52 -20.59
N THR A 135 -48.77 -18.31 -21.13
CA THR A 135 -50.07 -17.65 -21.28
C THR A 135 -50.72 -17.91 -22.65
N GLY A 136 -49.97 -18.47 -23.60
CA GLY A 136 -50.44 -18.74 -24.94
C GLY A 136 -50.95 -17.46 -25.64
N ASN A 137 -52.14 -17.52 -26.29
CA ASN A 137 -52.73 -16.40 -27.01
C ASN A 137 -53.75 -15.59 -26.19
N GLU A 138 -53.79 -15.74 -24.86
CA GLU A 138 -54.67 -14.95 -24.00
C GLU A 138 -54.12 -13.54 -23.72
N PRO A 139 -54.69 -12.48 -24.32
CA PRO A 139 -54.07 -11.15 -24.27
C PRO A 139 -53.99 -10.53 -22.86
N ILE A 140 -54.97 -10.84 -21.99
CA ILE A 140 -55.05 -10.28 -20.65
C ILE A 140 -54.02 -10.94 -19.76
N SER A 141 -53.93 -12.28 -19.77
CA SER A 141 -52.96 -13.05 -18.99
C SER A 141 -51.50 -12.73 -19.40
N LEU A 142 -51.28 -12.60 -20.70
CA LEU A 142 -49.98 -12.18 -21.22
C LEU A 142 -49.63 -10.77 -20.77
N ALA A 143 -50.55 -9.80 -20.83
CA ALA A 143 -50.30 -8.43 -20.39
C ALA A 143 -49.94 -8.36 -18.88
N GLN A 144 -50.64 -9.14 -18.05
CA GLN A 144 -50.34 -9.22 -16.60
C GLN A 144 -48.98 -9.85 -16.31
N CYS A 145 -48.65 -10.96 -16.98
CA CYS A 145 -47.33 -11.60 -16.83
C CYS A 145 -46.22 -10.64 -17.24
N LEU A 146 -46.34 -9.99 -18.37
CA LEU A 146 -45.34 -9.07 -18.85
C LEU A 146 -45.21 -7.80 -17.99
N ALA A 147 -46.31 -7.33 -17.37
CA ALA A 147 -46.23 -6.23 -16.41
C ALA A 147 -45.45 -6.61 -15.14
N ALA A 148 -45.59 -7.84 -14.67
CA ALA A 148 -44.82 -8.35 -13.54
C ALA A 148 -43.32 -8.44 -13.89
N VAL A 149 -42.95 -8.95 -15.06
CA VAL A 149 -41.57 -8.99 -15.55
C VAL A 149 -40.94 -7.60 -15.63
N VAL A 150 -41.72 -6.60 -16.04
CA VAL A 150 -41.28 -5.20 -16.11
C VAL A 150 -40.85 -4.69 -14.72
N VAL A 151 -41.73 -4.89 -13.73
CA VAL A 151 -41.44 -4.45 -12.35
C VAL A 151 -40.23 -5.17 -11.80
N ASP A 152 -40.10 -6.48 -12.02
CA ASP A 152 -38.94 -7.25 -11.55
C ASP A 152 -37.67 -6.81 -12.26
N ALA A 153 -37.69 -6.57 -13.55
CA ALA A 153 -36.56 -6.04 -14.32
C ALA A 153 -36.08 -4.67 -13.81
N GLU A 154 -37.00 -3.76 -13.46
CA GLU A 154 -36.66 -2.47 -12.87
C GLU A 154 -35.99 -2.62 -11.50
N LEU A 155 -36.49 -3.54 -10.68
CA LEU A 155 -35.90 -3.82 -9.36
C LEU A 155 -34.50 -4.43 -9.50
N LYS A 156 -34.29 -5.42 -10.36
CA LYS A 156 -33.01 -6.05 -10.66
C LYS A 156 -31.99 -5.02 -11.19
N ALA A 157 -32.41 -4.22 -12.17
CA ALA A 157 -31.57 -3.17 -12.74
C ALA A 157 -31.17 -2.12 -11.70
N THR A 158 -32.13 -1.67 -10.89
CA THR A 158 -31.86 -0.68 -9.83
C THR A 158 -30.89 -1.26 -8.77
N GLY A 159 -31.08 -2.52 -8.38
CA GLY A 159 -30.18 -3.23 -7.46
C GLY A 159 -28.75 -3.31 -8.03
N PHE A 160 -28.61 -3.73 -9.29
CA PHE A 160 -27.34 -3.81 -9.99
C PHE A 160 -26.64 -2.45 -10.06
N LEU A 161 -27.33 -1.41 -10.52
CA LEU A 161 -26.77 -0.05 -10.62
C LEU A 161 -26.35 0.52 -9.27
N THR A 162 -27.12 0.25 -8.24
CA THR A 162 -26.81 0.68 -6.86
C THR A 162 -25.52 0.00 -6.37
N GLN A 163 -25.40 -1.31 -6.58
CA GLN A 163 -24.23 -2.08 -6.17
C GLN A 163 -22.98 -1.63 -6.92
N LEU A 164 -23.10 -1.40 -8.22
CA LEU A 164 -22.00 -0.95 -9.07
C LEU A 164 -21.54 0.46 -8.67
N GLY A 165 -22.47 1.39 -8.48
CA GLY A 165 -22.18 2.74 -8.00
C GLY A 165 -21.53 2.76 -6.62
N TYR A 166 -21.97 1.89 -5.71
CA TYR A 166 -21.35 1.73 -4.39
C TYR A 166 -19.91 1.23 -4.49
N GLN A 167 -19.64 0.23 -5.34
CA GLN A 167 -18.28 -0.29 -5.53
C GLN A 167 -17.35 0.77 -6.12
N VAL A 168 -17.76 1.49 -7.16
CA VAL A 168 -17.01 2.60 -7.74
C VAL A 168 -16.69 3.66 -6.69
N TRP A 169 -17.68 4.03 -5.86
CA TRP A 169 -17.48 4.99 -4.78
C TRP A 169 -16.47 4.50 -3.73
N MET A 170 -16.57 3.22 -3.31
CA MET A 170 -15.64 2.63 -2.33
C MET A 170 -14.20 2.59 -2.85
N ILE A 171 -13.99 2.25 -4.13
CA ILE A 171 -12.66 2.24 -4.74
C ILE A 171 -12.09 3.67 -4.79
N ASN A 172 -12.88 4.67 -5.20
CA ASN A 172 -12.47 6.07 -5.21
C ASN A 172 -12.03 6.54 -3.81
N LEU A 173 -12.81 6.20 -2.78
CA LEU A 173 -12.48 6.56 -1.40
C LEU A 173 -11.18 5.88 -0.95
N SER A 174 -11.01 4.60 -1.28
CA SER A 174 -9.82 3.83 -0.93
C SER A 174 -8.57 4.36 -1.64
N LEU A 175 -8.67 4.73 -2.92
CA LEU A 175 -7.59 5.37 -3.68
C LEU A 175 -7.21 6.74 -3.11
N ALA A 176 -8.20 7.55 -2.75
CA ALA A 176 -7.95 8.85 -2.13
C ALA A 176 -7.25 8.72 -0.77
N ALA A 177 -7.52 7.63 -0.04
CA ALA A 177 -6.90 7.35 1.25
C ALA A 177 -5.55 6.61 1.14
N LEU A 178 -5.23 6.02 -0.02
CA LEU A 178 -4.04 5.19 -0.21
C LEU A 178 -2.73 5.91 0.13
N PRO A 179 -2.47 7.16 -0.33
CA PRO A 179 -1.23 7.85 0.01
C PRO A 179 -1.03 7.99 1.52
N ALA A 180 -2.10 8.37 2.25
CA ALA A 180 -2.04 8.47 3.70
C ALA A 180 -1.81 7.12 4.38
N ALA A 181 -2.42 6.04 3.86
CA ALA A 181 -2.22 4.69 4.38
C ALA A 181 -0.79 4.20 4.14
N LEU A 182 -0.19 4.51 3.00
CA LEU A 182 1.20 4.20 2.68
C LEU A 182 2.18 5.00 3.56
N GLU A 183 1.90 6.29 3.82
CA GLU A 183 2.69 7.09 4.76
C GLU A 183 2.62 6.57 6.20
N VAL A 184 1.49 5.99 6.62
CA VAL A 184 1.40 5.31 7.93
C VAL A 184 2.28 4.07 7.97
N CYS A 185 2.33 3.28 6.88
CA CYS A 185 3.25 2.15 6.76
C CYS A 185 4.71 2.60 6.86
N ALA A 186 5.09 3.65 6.11
CA ALA A 186 6.43 4.21 6.15
C ALA A 186 6.76 4.82 7.52
N GLY A 187 5.84 5.62 8.08
CA GLY A 187 6.03 6.31 9.35
C GLY A 187 6.26 5.37 10.52
N LYS A 188 5.49 4.29 10.60
CA LYS A 188 5.67 3.28 11.65
C LYS A 188 7.03 2.58 11.54
N GLY A 189 7.39 2.09 10.35
CA GLY A 189 8.66 1.42 10.13
C GLY A 189 9.87 2.35 10.36
N LEU A 190 9.77 3.61 9.91
CA LEU A 190 10.85 4.60 10.09
C LEU A 190 11.00 5.10 11.53
N ILE A 191 9.92 5.14 12.32
CA ILE A 191 10.02 5.45 13.76
C ILE A 191 10.74 4.31 14.47
N ASP A 192 10.36 3.07 14.19
CA ASP A 192 10.99 1.89 14.76
C ASP A 192 12.49 1.86 14.36
N ALA A 193 12.82 2.03 13.07
CA ALA A 193 14.20 2.11 12.59
C ALA A 193 14.96 3.34 13.13
N GLY A 194 14.31 4.48 13.33
CA GLY A 194 14.94 5.69 13.86
C GLY A 194 15.37 5.54 15.33
N VAL A 195 14.60 4.82 16.15
CA VAL A 195 14.97 4.48 17.52
C VAL A 195 16.17 3.52 17.50
N ASP A 196 16.13 2.50 16.66
CA ASP A 196 17.18 1.51 16.53
C ASP A 196 18.48 2.12 15.96
N THR A 197 18.36 3.01 14.96
CA THR A 197 19.49 3.77 14.39
C THR A 197 20.18 4.62 15.46
N GLY A 198 19.40 5.33 16.29
CA GLY A 198 19.94 6.11 17.40
C GLY A 198 20.70 5.25 18.41
N THR A 199 20.25 4.02 18.63
CA THR A 199 20.92 3.03 19.49
C THR A 199 22.22 2.57 18.84
N ILE A 200 22.21 2.23 17.54
CA ILE A 200 23.40 1.77 16.80
C ILE A 200 24.47 2.86 16.74
N PHE A 201 24.11 4.11 16.43
CA PHE A 201 25.07 5.22 16.51
C PHE A 201 25.64 5.40 17.91
N GLY A 202 24.83 5.19 18.95
CA GLY A 202 25.26 5.19 20.34
C GLY A 202 26.23 4.04 20.66
N GLU A 203 25.99 2.85 20.11
CA GLU A 203 26.85 1.67 20.26
C GLU A 203 28.17 1.84 19.51
N ILE A 204 28.18 2.33 18.28
CA ILE A 204 29.37 2.69 17.53
C ILE A 204 30.19 3.72 18.31
N ALA A 205 29.57 4.80 18.74
CA ALA A 205 30.25 5.85 19.51
C ALA A 205 30.83 5.32 20.85
N SER A 206 30.12 4.45 21.54
CA SER A 206 30.52 3.82 22.78
C SER A 206 31.70 2.87 22.58
N CYS A 207 31.62 2.02 21.56
CA CYS A 207 32.69 1.09 21.21
C CYS A 207 33.95 1.83 20.78
N LEU A 208 33.85 2.88 19.98
CA LEU A 208 34.98 3.72 19.57
C LEU A 208 35.61 4.43 20.73
N ALA A 209 34.82 4.97 21.67
CA ALA A 209 35.35 5.60 22.88
C ALA A 209 36.08 4.61 23.78
N SER A 210 35.54 3.39 23.93
CA SER A 210 36.19 2.32 24.74
C SER A 210 37.48 1.85 24.11
N SER A 211 37.51 1.63 22.80
CA SER A 211 38.72 1.19 22.08
C SER A 211 39.81 2.26 22.08
N ALA A 212 39.45 3.53 21.94
CA ALA A 212 40.40 4.65 22.07
C ALA A 212 40.99 4.72 23.47
N TYR A 213 40.17 4.53 24.49
CA TYR A 213 40.66 4.55 25.89
C TYR A 213 41.62 3.39 26.17
N GLU A 214 41.32 2.15 25.74
CA GLU A 214 42.19 0.99 25.87
C GLU A 214 43.55 1.21 25.17
N TYR A 215 43.49 1.80 23.95
CA TYR A 215 44.70 2.14 23.18
C TYR A 215 45.61 3.15 23.91
N PHE A 216 45.02 4.23 24.46
CA PHE A 216 45.80 5.30 25.10
C PHE A 216 46.26 5.00 26.54
N THR A 217 45.57 4.12 27.25
CA THR A 217 45.85 3.88 28.67
C THR A 217 46.54 2.55 28.95
N GLY A 218 46.52 1.60 28.04
CA GLY A 218 47.12 0.27 28.22
C GLY A 218 46.57 -0.49 29.43
N ASN A 219 45.46 -0.07 30.01
CA ASN A 219 44.97 -0.59 31.29
C ASN A 219 43.45 -0.88 31.21
N ARG A 220 43.08 -2.13 31.45
CA ARG A 220 41.68 -2.57 31.63
C ARG A 220 41.17 -2.08 32.99
N THR A 221 40.53 -0.93 33.07
CA THR A 221 39.72 -0.56 34.25
C THR A 221 38.39 0.07 33.81
N ASP A 222 37.34 -0.26 34.56
CA ASP A 222 35.97 0.18 34.36
C ASP A 222 35.85 1.68 34.04
N PHE A 223 35.26 1.99 32.87
CA PHE A 223 35.07 3.35 32.37
C PHE A 223 33.68 3.86 32.72
N ASP A 224 33.58 5.03 33.33
CA ASP A 224 32.30 5.66 33.67
C ASP A 224 31.75 6.45 32.48
N TYR A 225 30.84 5.82 31.73
CA TYR A 225 30.17 6.32 30.51
C TYR A 225 29.39 7.64 30.66
N LYS A 226 29.10 8.06 31.88
CA LYS A 226 28.30 9.27 32.15
C LYS A 226 29.02 10.59 31.84
N LYS A 227 30.34 10.58 31.68
CA LYS A 227 31.11 11.81 31.51
C LYS A 227 31.39 12.22 30.07
N ILE A 228 31.30 11.31 29.12
CA ILE A 228 31.57 11.59 27.69
C ILE A 228 30.31 12.11 26.95
N ASN A 229 29.12 11.78 27.43
CA ASN A 229 27.87 12.12 26.79
C ASN A 229 27.53 13.63 26.72
N SER A 230 28.30 14.50 27.37
CA SER A 230 27.96 15.94 27.39
C SER A 230 28.76 16.81 26.42
N THR A 231 29.78 16.27 25.74
CA THR A 231 30.70 17.10 24.94
C THR A 231 30.85 16.70 23.48
N LEU A 232 30.31 15.55 23.05
CA LEU A 232 30.55 15.03 21.70
C LEU A 232 29.28 14.89 20.79
N PHE A 233 28.09 15.11 21.34
CA PHE A 233 26.89 14.96 20.55
C PHE A 233 26.29 16.31 20.14
N TYR A 234 26.78 16.81 19.02
CA TYR A 234 26.00 17.75 18.21
C TYR A 234 24.94 16.91 17.48
N THR A 235 23.70 16.96 17.91
CA THR A 235 22.57 16.37 17.18
C THR A 235 22.44 17.10 15.86
N PRO A 236 22.56 16.43 14.69
CA PRO A 236 22.10 17.02 13.45
C PRO A 236 20.59 17.22 13.56
N LYS A 237 20.13 18.42 13.30
CA LYS A 237 18.70 18.72 13.13
C LYS A 237 18.24 18.04 11.83
N LEU A 238 17.43 17.00 11.98
CA LEU A 238 16.58 16.46 10.91
C LEU A 238 15.47 17.46 10.59
#